data_8a50150af0c2bf88aa7223d2b2c1d1b4
#
_entry.id   8a50150af0c2bf88aa7223d2b2c1d1b4
#
_cell.length_a   1.000
_cell.length_b   1.000
_cell.length_c   1.000
_cell.angle_alpha   90.00
_cell.angle_beta   90.00
_cell.angle_gamma   90.00
#
_symmetry.space_group_name_H-M   'P 1'
#
loop_
_entity.id
_entity.type
_entity.pdbx_description
1 polymer ?
#
loop_
_entity_poly.entity_id
_entity_poly.type
_entity_poly.pdbx_seq_one_letter_code
_entity_poly.pdbx_strand_id
1 'polypeptide(L)'
;MNYLSRQKKSGMVMVFALLILMSLTILGVSSVSSSLMQSKMASSMEKRSLSFDAAESAIAAVMFESEDEELLSNIALDDPLSAARGGNILDLTVETISCFEDITWTNRVLTKAGLSAGTQHTRAGNYTDNPVVKSWSRAAFVREQPCVGSSNVIGGSNISCHIFVVRGCGQLEDSNYAVANSVNASVFAPATQ
;
A
#
# COMPACT_ATOMS: atom_id res chain seq x y z
N MET A 1 -29.71 -75.58 -36.13
CA MET A 1 -30.09 -74.25 -35.69
C MET A 1 -29.66 -74.07 -34.24
N ASN A 2 -28.50 -73.40 -34.02
CA ASN A 2 -27.93 -73.18 -32.68
C ASN A 2 -28.41 -71.83 -32.18
N TYR A 3 -29.33 -71.85 -31.21
CA TYR A 3 -29.69 -70.63 -30.47
C TYR A 3 -28.61 -70.33 -29.46
N LEU A 4 -27.80 -69.34 -29.75
CA LEU A 4 -26.87 -68.74 -28.82
C LEU A 4 -27.64 -68.03 -27.67
N SER A 5 -27.62 -68.67 -26.50
CA SER A 5 -28.16 -68.13 -25.27
C SER A 5 -27.45 -66.81 -24.93
N ARG A 6 -28.14 -65.67 -25.15
CA ARG A 6 -27.67 -64.32 -24.78
C ARG A 6 -27.78 -64.13 -23.28
N GLN A 7 -26.72 -64.49 -22.55
CA GLN A 7 -26.65 -64.24 -21.12
C GLN A 7 -26.79 -62.76 -20.85
N LYS A 8 -27.84 -62.39 -20.11
CA LYS A 8 -28.09 -61.03 -19.65
C LYS A 8 -27.05 -60.64 -18.60
N LYS A 9 -25.94 -59.99 -19.01
CA LYS A 9 -24.93 -59.39 -18.14
C LYS A 9 -25.32 -57.97 -17.73
N SER A 10 -26.58 -57.67 -17.44
CA SER A 10 -27.07 -56.32 -17.17
C SER A 10 -26.63 -55.74 -15.79
N GLY A 11 -26.34 -56.60 -14.80
CA GLY A 11 -25.94 -56.13 -13.46
C GLY A 11 -24.51 -55.59 -13.40
N MET A 12 -23.58 -56.21 -14.13
CA MET A 12 -22.18 -55.78 -14.11
C MET A 12 -21.97 -54.39 -14.78
N VAL A 13 -22.70 -54.09 -15.84
CA VAL A 13 -22.65 -52.82 -16.54
C VAL A 13 -23.10 -51.65 -15.64
N MET A 14 -24.13 -51.87 -14.83
CA MET A 14 -24.63 -50.87 -13.90
C MET A 14 -23.59 -50.51 -12.79
N VAL A 15 -22.87 -51.52 -12.28
CA VAL A 15 -21.79 -51.31 -11.30
C VAL A 15 -20.63 -50.52 -11.92
N PHE A 16 -20.20 -50.85 -13.13
CA PHE A 16 -19.18 -50.10 -13.84
C PHE A 16 -19.61 -48.66 -14.13
N ALA A 17 -20.84 -48.45 -14.54
CA ALA A 17 -21.39 -47.12 -14.81
C ALA A 17 -21.39 -46.24 -13.52
N LEU A 18 -21.78 -46.82 -12.37
CA LEU A 18 -21.73 -46.12 -11.08
C LEU A 18 -20.32 -45.80 -10.64
N LEU A 19 -19.36 -46.72 -10.81
CA LEU A 19 -17.95 -46.46 -10.48
C LEU A 19 -17.33 -45.35 -11.34
N ILE A 20 -17.63 -45.33 -12.65
CA ILE A 20 -17.17 -44.26 -13.54
C ILE A 20 -17.81 -42.93 -13.15
N LEU A 21 -19.09 -42.93 -12.86
CA LEU A 21 -19.79 -41.69 -12.45
C LEU A 21 -19.25 -41.15 -11.12
N MET A 22 -18.98 -42.04 -10.14
CA MET A 22 -18.36 -41.67 -8.88
C MET A 22 -16.94 -41.11 -9.07
N SER A 23 -16.13 -41.71 -9.94
CA SER A 23 -14.78 -41.21 -10.21
C SER A 23 -14.79 -39.86 -10.92
N LEU A 24 -15.69 -39.65 -11.86
CA LEU A 24 -15.86 -38.37 -12.54
C LEU A 24 -16.35 -37.27 -11.60
N THR A 25 -17.26 -37.60 -10.67
CA THR A 25 -17.73 -36.60 -9.68
C THR A 25 -16.61 -36.18 -8.73
N ILE A 26 -15.78 -37.10 -8.26
CA ILE A 26 -14.63 -36.78 -7.40
C ILE A 26 -13.63 -35.89 -8.13
N LEU A 27 -13.29 -36.20 -9.36
CA LEU A 27 -12.40 -35.38 -10.19
C LEU A 27 -12.99 -34.00 -10.46
N GLY A 28 -14.27 -33.92 -10.74
CA GLY A 28 -14.98 -32.66 -10.95
C GLY A 28 -14.96 -31.76 -9.73
N VAL A 29 -15.27 -32.29 -8.56
CA VAL A 29 -15.26 -31.53 -7.29
C VAL A 29 -13.85 -31.05 -6.96
N SER A 30 -12.82 -31.89 -7.14
CA SER A 30 -11.42 -31.51 -6.89
C SER A 30 -10.98 -30.39 -7.82
N SER A 31 -11.36 -30.42 -9.09
CA SER A 31 -11.01 -29.38 -10.06
C SER A 31 -11.66 -28.02 -9.72
N VAL A 32 -12.94 -28.02 -9.35
CA VAL A 32 -13.65 -26.80 -8.94
C VAL A 32 -13.06 -26.22 -7.67
N SER A 33 -12.75 -27.05 -6.68
CA SER A 33 -12.14 -26.61 -5.43
C SER A 33 -10.79 -25.92 -5.64
N SER A 34 -9.94 -26.49 -6.49
CA SER A 34 -8.65 -25.89 -6.87
C SER A 34 -8.82 -24.55 -7.58
N SER A 35 -9.75 -24.45 -8.52
CA SER A 35 -10.04 -23.22 -9.25
C SER A 35 -10.55 -22.10 -8.34
N LEU A 36 -11.41 -22.42 -7.39
CA LEU A 36 -11.91 -21.44 -6.40
C LEU A 36 -10.78 -20.91 -5.50
N MET A 37 -9.85 -21.78 -5.09
CA MET A 37 -8.70 -21.35 -4.28
C MET A 37 -7.78 -20.41 -5.06
N GLN A 38 -7.50 -20.73 -6.32
CA GLN A 38 -6.70 -19.87 -7.20
C GLN A 38 -7.38 -18.51 -7.43
N SER A 39 -8.69 -18.49 -7.66
CA SER A 39 -9.44 -17.25 -7.82
C SER A 39 -9.39 -16.38 -6.56
N LYS A 40 -9.54 -16.98 -5.37
CA LYS A 40 -9.41 -16.24 -4.10
C LYS A 40 -8.01 -15.69 -3.88
N MET A 41 -6.97 -16.46 -4.22
CA MET A 41 -5.58 -15.98 -4.14
C MET A 41 -5.34 -14.81 -5.10
N ALA A 42 -5.78 -14.91 -6.35
CA ALA A 42 -5.65 -13.83 -7.33
C ALA A 42 -6.35 -12.56 -6.85
N SER A 43 -7.59 -12.65 -6.39
CA SER A 43 -8.32 -11.50 -5.84
C SER A 43 -7.65 -10.91 -4.60
N SER A 44 -7.08 -11.74 -3.73
CA SER A 44 -6.34 -11.26 -2.56
C SER A 44 -5.05 -10.52 -2.94
N MET A 45 -4.33 -11.01 -3.95
CA MET A 45 -3.13 -10.35 -4.47
C MET A 45 -3.46 -9.02 -5.12
N GLU A 46 -4.53 -8.96 -5.92
CA GLU A 46 -5.01 -7.72 -6.54
C GLU A 46 -5.36 -6.66 -5.48
N LYS A 47 -6.14 -7.05 -4.47
CA LYS A 47 -6.50 -6.16 -3.35
C LYS A 47 -5.28 -5.64 -2.61
N ARG A 48 -4.29 -6.49 -2.38
CA ARG A 48 -3.04 -6.10 -1.73
C ARG A 48 -2.23 -5.13 -2.60
N SER A 49 -2.16 -5.38 -3.90
CA SER A 49 -1.48 -4.49 -4.86
C SER A 49 -2.11 -3.11 -4.85
N LEU A 50 -3.45 -3.01 -4.95
CA LEU A 50 -4.16 -1.73 -4.91
C LEU A 50 -3.92 -0.96 -3.60
N SER A 51 -3.93 -1.65 -2.46
CA SER A 51 -3.62 -1.01 -1.18
C SER A 51 -2.17 -0.57 -1.09
N PHE A 52 -1.24 -1.32 -1.67
CA PHE A 52 0.18 -0.95 -1.73
C PHE A 52 0.38 0.28 -2.61
N ASP A 53 -0.21 0.30 -3.81
CA ASP A 53 -0.13 1.44 -4.73
C ASP A 53 -0.71 2.71 -4.09
N ALA A 54 -1.76 2.58 -3.28
CA ALA A 54 -2.32 3.68 -2.51
C ALA A 54 -1.33 4.20 -1.44
N ALA A 55 -0.64 3.31 -0.74
CA ALA A 55 0.38 3.70 0.25
C ALA A 55 1.58 4.40 -0.42
N GLU A 56 2.07 3.88 -1.55
CA GLU A 56 3.14 4.50 -2.34
C GLU A 56 2.74 5.89 -2.85
N SER A 57 1.52 6.01 -3.35
CA SER A 57 0.99 7.28 -3.83
C SER A 57 0.86 8.32 -2.70
N ALA A 58 0.54 7.87 -1.48
CA ALA A 58 0.52 8.75 -0.32
C ALA A 58 1.91 9.29 0.04
N ILE A 59 2.95 8.46 -0.08
CA ILE A 59 4.35 8.89 0.10
C ILE A 59 4.76 9.85 -1.00
N ALA A 60 4.48 9.50 -2.26
CA ALA A 60 4.79 10.34 -3.41
C ALA A 60 4.13 11.73 -3.29
N ALA A 61 2.90 11.79 -2.79
CA ALA A 61 2.20 13.05 -2.52
C ALA A 61 2.96 13.92 -1.54
N VAL A 62 3.46 13.37 -0.43
CA VAL A 62 4.28 14.13 0.55
C VAL A 62 5.54 14.67 -0.13
N MET A 63 6.24 13.84 -0.90
CA MET A 63 7.46 14.27 -1.59
C MET A 63 7.18 15.38 -2.61
N PHE A 64 6.10 15.25 -3.36
CA PHE A 64 5.70 16.26 -4.34
C PHE A 64 5.28 17.59 -3.67
N GLU A 65 4.55 17.53 -2.57
CA GLU A 65 4.18 18.70 -1.79
C GLU A 65 5.38 19.41 -1.14
N SER A 66 6.49 18.72 -1.00
CA SER A 66 7.69 19.20 -0.34
C SER A 66 8.81 19.56 -1.34
N GLU A 67 8.50 19.76 -2.61
CA GLU A 67 9.49 20.15 -3.65
C GLU A 67 9.74 21.67 -3.75
N ASP A 68 9.08 22.51 -2.94
CA ASP A 68 9.25 23.95 -2.97
C ASP A 68 10.67 24.38 -2.56
N GLU A 69 11.22 25.41 -3.27
CA GLU A 69 12.58 25.93 -3.03
C GLU A 69 12.75 26.52 -1.60
N GLU A 70 11.67 26.95 -0.97
CA GLU A 70 11.66 27.52 0.39
C GLU A 70 11.41 26.49 1.49
N LEU A 71 11.47 25.22 1.16
CA LEU A 71 11.24 24.13 2.07
C LEU A 71 12.08 24.29 3.35
N LEU A 72 11.45 24.15 4.51
CA LEU A 72 12.04 24.25 5.83
C LEU A 72 12.67 25.61 6.19
N SER A 73 12.73 26.58 5.28
CA SER A 73 13.19 27.94 5.57
C SER A 73 12.07 28.81 6.14
N ASN A 74 10.84 28.52 5.80
CA ASN A 74 9.64 29.24 6.24
C ASN A 74 8.64 28.28 6.90
N ILE A 75 8.57 28.33 8.23
CA ILE A 75 7.65 27.49 9.05
C ILE A 75 6.16 27.83 8.76
N ALA A 76 5.90 28.95 8.11
CA ALA A 76 4.54 29.35 7.74
C ALA A 76 4.05 28.68 6.45
N LEU A 77 4.91 27.91 5.74
CA LEU A 77 4.50 27.13 4.59
C LEU A 77 3.79 25.86 5.06
N ASP A 78 2.67 25.61 4.43
CA ASP A 78 1.76 24.50 4.77
C ASP A 78 2.21 23.20 4.06
N ASP A 79 3.53 22.93 4.06
CA ASP A 79 4.09 21.71 3.50
C ASP A 79 4.28 20.64 4.58
N PRO A 80 4.15 19.35 4.24
CA PRO A 80 4.17 18.26 5.21
C PRO A 80 5.49 18.13 5.98
N LEU A 81 6.62 18.47 5.39
CA LEU A 81 7.93 18.37 6.06
C LEU A 81 8.18 19.54 6.98
N SER A 82 7.80 20.77 6.61
CA SER A 82 7.84 21.93 7.48
C SER A 82 6.91 21.75 8.68
N ALA A 83 5.70 21.26 8.45
CA ALA A 83 4.77 20.93 9.53
C ALA A 83 5.33 19.86 10.47
N ALA A 84 5.95 18.81 9.92
CA ALA A 84 6.60 17.76 10.71
C ALA A 84 7.79 18.29 11.53
N ARG A 85 8.58 19.23 10.99
CA ARG A 85 9.71 19.87 11.70
C ARG A 85 9.24 20.74 12.87
N GLY A 86 8.10 21.44 12.69
CA GLY A 86 7.48 22.24 13.76
C GLY A 86 6.80 21.40 14.85
N GLY A 87 6.62 20.12 14.60
CA GLY A 87 6.02 19.16 15.54
C GLY A 87 7.00 18.57 16.55
N ASN A 88 6.54 17.57 17.28
CA ASN A 88 7.39 16.82 18.20
C ASN A 88 8.35 15.91 17.43
N ILE A 89 9.59 15.82 17.91
CA ILE A 89 10.58 14.87 17.41
C ILE A 89 10.08 13.45 17.66
N LEU A 90 10.06 12.62 16.63
CA LEU A 90 9.66 11.23 16.73
C LEU A 90 10.80 10.36 17.22
N ASP A 91 10.62 9.73 18.38
CA ASP A 91 11.55 8.72 18.88
C ASP A 91 11.16 7.33 18.37
N LEU A 92 11.84 6.88 17.33
CA LEU A 92 11.61 5.56 16.70
C LEU A 92 11.95 4.37 17.63
N THR A 93 12.56 4.61 18.77
CA THR A 93 12.86 3.55 19.76
C THR A 93 11.65 3.23 20.64
N VAL A 94 10.74 4.19 20.79
CA VAL A 94 9.58 4.13 21.69
C VAL A 94 8.28 4.18 20.92
N GLU A 95 8.24 4.98 19.85
CA GLU A 95 7.02 5.24 19.09
C GLU A 95 7.00 4.43 17.78
N THR A 96 5.84 3.86 17.48
CA THR A 96 5.57 3.21 16.19
C THR A 96 4.66 4.11 15.38
N ILE A 97 4.91 4.23 14.08
CA ILE A 97 4.00 4.96 13.19
C ILE A 97 3.00 3.94 12.63
N SER A 98 2.02 3.52 13.43
CA SER A 98 0.97 2.62 12.96
C SER A 98 -0.08 3.38 12.15
N CYS A 99 -0.58 2.80 11.06
CA CYS A 99 -1.62 3.39 10.21
C CYS A 99 -2.95 3.67 10.94
N PHE A 100 -3.14 3.10 12.12
CA PHE A 100 -4.36 3.19 12.92
C PHE A 100 -4.17 3.95 14.24
N GLU A 101 -3.03 4.63 14.40
CA GLU A 101 -2.82 5.50 15.56
C GLU A 101 -3.75 6.71 15.50
N ASP A 102 -4.24 7.14 16.67
CA ASP A 102 -5.07 8.33 16.83
C ASP A 102 -4.20 9.60 16.85
N ILE A 103 -3.48 9.81 15.77
CA ILE A 103 -2.60 10.95 15.54
C ILE A 103 -3.06 11.65 14.26
N THR A 104 -2.66 12.89 14.08
CA THR A 104 -3.01 13.67 12.90
C THR A 104 -2.42 13.06 11.63
N TRP A 105 -3.26 12.44 10.83
CA TRP A 105 -2.95 11.92 9.51
C TRP A 105 -3.52 12.81 8.43
N THR A 106 -2.78 12.99 7.35
CA THR A 106 -3.28 13.68 6.16
C THR A 106 -3.91 12.66 5.22
N ASN A 107 -5.22 12.77 5.01
CA ASN A 107 -5.91 11.96 4.02
C ASN A 107 -5.45 12.34 2.62
N ARG A 108 -5.12 11.33 1.84
CA ARG A 108 -4.72 11.47 0.44
C ARG A 108 -5.79 10.84 -0.43
N VAL A 109 -6.20 11.56 -1.46
CA VAL A 109 -7.17 11.05 -2.42
C VAL A 109 -6.47 10.85 -3.74
N LEU A 110 -6.43 9.63 -4.23
CA LEU A 110 -5.84 9.28 -5.53
C LEU A 110 -6.81 9.62 -6.65
N THR A 111 -6.33 10.21 -7.72
CA THR A 111 -7.07 10.41 -8.96
C THR A 111 -6.55 9.50 -10.04
N LYS A 112 -7.39 9.16 -11.02
CA LYS A 112 -6.96 8.47 -12.25
C LYS A 112 -5.89 9.26 -13.02
N ALA A 113 -5.87 10.57 -12.87
CA ALA A 113 -4.93 11.47 -13.53
C ALA A 113 -3.67 11.75 -12.69
N GLY A 114 -3.54 11.12 -11.51
CA GLY A 114 -2.48 11.45 -10.55
C GLY A 114 -2.76 12.72 -9.78
N LEU A 115 -1.73 13.31 -9.18
CA LEU A 115 -1.81 14.60 -8.52
C LEU A 115 -1.93 15.69 -9.60
N SER A 116 -2.94 16.55 -9.45
CA SER A 116 -3.17 17.65 -10.39
C SER A 116 -2.12 18.74 -10.14
N ALA A 117 -1.24 18.98 -11.11
CA ALA A 117 -0.29 20.08 -11.03
C ALA A 117 -1.01 21.41 -10.85
N GLY A 118 -0.61 22.22 -9.87
CA GLY A 118 -1.12 23.57 -9.62
C GLY A 118 -2.31 23.69 -8.65
N THR A 119 -2.83 22.60 -8.13
CA THR A 119 -3.67 22.64 -6.93
C THR A 119 -2.79 22.46 -5.72
N GLN A 120 -2.88 23.38 -4.74
CA GLN A 120 -2.30 23.15 -3.45
C GLN A 120 -2.72 21.75 -2.98
N HIS A 121 -1.76 20.96 -2.64
CA HIS A 121 -1.71 19.51 -2.53
C HIS A 121 -2.68 18.88 -1.51
N THR A 122 -3.53 19.66 -0.90
CA THR A 122 -4.60 19.23 0.01
C THR A 122 -5.84 18.70 -0.72
N ARG A 123 -5.90 18.81 -2.05
CA ARG A 123 -7.04 18.37 -2.86
C ARG A 123 -6.62 17.41 -3.96
N ALA A 124 -6.22 16.24 -3.57
CA ALA A 124 -6.25 15.13 -4.51
C ALA A 124 -7.72 14.90 -4.92
N GLY A 125 -7.97 14.71 -6.20
CA GLY A 125 -9.32 14.45 -6.70
C GLY A 125 -9.87 13.13 -6.19
N ASN A 126 -11.18 12.96 -6.21
CA ASN A 126 -11.83 11.74 -5.76
C ASN A 126 -11.44 10.55 -6.66
N TYR A 127 -10.90 9.51 -6.07
CA TYR A 127 -10.75 8.23 -6.72
C TYR A 127 -12.11 7.52 -6.69
N THR A 128 -12.82 7.54 -7.80
CA THR A 128 -14.19 7.02 -7.90
C THR A 128 -14.27 5.60 -8.45
N ASP A 129 -13.13 4.93 -8.61
CA ASP A 129 -13.13 3.56 -9.14
C ASP A 129 -13.55 2.55 -8.08
N ASN A 130 -14.16 1.49 -8.57
CA ASN A 130 -14.54 0.35 -7.75
C ASN A 130 -13.44 -0.74 -7.87
N PRO A 131 -12.82 -1.19 -6.79
CA PRO A 131 -13.12 -0.86 -5.39
C PRO A 131 -12.56 0.51 -4.93
N VAL A 132 -13.23 1.12 -3.95
CA VAL A 132 -12.77 2.38 -3.35
C VAL A 132 -11.53 2.13 -2.49
N VAL A 133 -10.49 2.90 -2.73
CA VAL A 133 -9.23 2.81 -2.01
C VAL A 133 -9.01 4.07 -1.20
N LYS A 134 -8.77 3.92 0.10
CA LYS A 134 -8.40 5.00 1.00
C LYS A 134 -6.88 5.08 1.11
N SER A 135 -6.36 6.30 1.16
CA SER A 135 -4.94 6.58 1.25
C SER A 135 -4.70 7.70 2.23
N TRP A 136 -3.68 7.60 3.07
CA TRP A 136 -3.28 8.64 4.00
C TRP A 136 -1.78 8.58 4.28
N SER A 137 -1.21 9.72 4.66
CA SER A 137 0.21 9.82 4.94
C SER A 137 0.49 10.64 6.19
N ARG A 138 1.65 10.40 6.78
CA ARG A 138 2.22 11.18 7.85
C ARG A 138 3.72 11.36 7.63
N ALA A 139 4.19 12.59 7.76
CA ALA A 139 5.61 12.89 7.89
C ALA A 139 5.94 13.16 9.36
N ALA A 140 7.10 12.70 9.81
CA ALA A 140 7.59 12.93 11.16
C ALA A 140 9.06 13.28 11.12
N PHE A 141 9.46 14.31 11.86
CA PHE A 141 10.86 14.69 12.04
C PHE A 141 11.53 13.79 13.07
N VAL A 142 12.68 13.22 12.70
CA VAL A 142 13.41 12.27 13.56
C VAL A 142 14.60 12.92 14.22
N ARG A 143 15.44 13.59 13.44
CA ARG A 143 16.65 14.24 13.96
C ARG A 143 17.30 15.15 12.93
N GLU A 144 18.13 16.01 13.43
CA GLU A 144 19.10 16.80 12.69
C GLU A 144 20.49 16.16 12.80
N GLN A 145 21.23 16.13 11.71
CA GLN A 145 22.58 15.59 11.69
C GLN A 145 23.45 16.27 10.62
N PRO A 146 24.78 16.22 10.74
CA PRO A 146 25.69 16.65 9.68
C PRO A 146 25.42 15.88 8.38
N CYS A 147 25.45 16.56 7.26
CA CYS A 147 25.20 15.93 5.95
C CYS A 147 26.35 15.00 5.55
N VAL A 148 26.05 13.71 5.35
CA VAL A 148 27.01 12.70 4.94
C VAL A 148 27.34 12.87 3.47
N GLY A 149 28.63 12.88 3.12
CA GLY A 149 29.10 12.99 1.71
C GLY A 149 29.18 14.44 1.21
N SER A 150 28.82 15.44 1.99
CA SER A 150 29.13 16.81 1.68
C SER A 150 30.62 17.10 2.00
N SER A 151 31.34 17.76 1.09
CA SER A 151 32.65 18.33 1.41
C SER A 151 32.46 19.32 2.57
N ASN A 152 33.51 19.54 3.38
CA ASN A 152 33.52 20.41 4.56
C ASN A 152 32.89 21.81 4.41
N VAL A 153 32.49 22.19 3.20
CA VAL A 153 31.83 23.45 2.87
C VAL A 153 30.34 23.45 3.25
N ILE A 154 29.69 22.26 3.30
CA ILE A 154 28.27 22.11 3.68
C ILE A 154 28.14 21.52 5.11
N GLY A 155 29.15 21.51 5.88
CA GLY A 155 29.15 21.11 7.29
C GLY A 155 29.48 22.26 8.24
N GLY A 156 29.43 23.49 7.73
CA GLY A 156 29.49 24.69 8.55
C GLY A 156 28.22 24.81 9.42
N SER A 157 28.33 25.50 10.51
CA SER A 157 27.31 25.70 11.55
C SER A 157 25.94 26.19 11.06
N ASN A 158 25.72 26.38 9.78
CA ASN A 158 24.55 27.02 9.21
C ASN A 158 23.63 26.09 8.41
N ILE A 159 24.11 24.90 7.98
CA ILE A 159 23.32 23.95 7.19
C ILE A 159 23.49 22.55 7.75
N SER A 160 22.39 21.87 7.95
CA SER A 160 22.31 20.49 8.43
C SER A 160 21.38 19.64 7.57
N CYS A 161 21.48 18.33 7.73
CA CYS A 161 20.57 17.38 7.15
C CYS A 161 19.47 17.02 8.14
N HIS A 162 18.26 17.39 7.80
CA HIS A 162 17.07 17.05 8.56
C HIS A 162 16.54 15.70 8.07
N ILE A 163 16.40 14.76 8.96
CA ILE A 163 15.93 13.41 8.67
C ILE A 163 14.46 13.29 9.05
N PHE A 164 13.66 12.88 8.07
CA PHE A 164 12.25 12.63 8.23
C PHE A 164 11.93 11.17 7.92
N VAL A 165 10.92 10.65 8.58
CA VAL A 165 10.24 9.41 8.18
C VAL A 165 8.90 9.79 7.61
N VAL A 166 8.64 9.37 6.38
CA VAL A 166 7.34 9.52 5.73
C VAL A 166 6.70 8.15 5.65
N ARG A 167 5.53 8.02 6.20
CA ARG A 167 4.72 6.81 6.13
C ARG A 167 3.48 7.03 5.32
N GLY A 168 3.28 6.16 4.34
CA GLY A 168 2.06 6.06 3.57
C GLY A 168 1.28 4.82 3.96
N CYS A 169 -0.02 4.96 4.02
CA CYS A 169 -0.97 3.89 4.31
C CYS A 169 -2.02 3.83 3.22
N GLY A 170 -2.36 2.61 2.81
CA GLY A 170 -3.39 2.34 1.82
C GLY A 170 -4.33 1.24 2.29
N GLN A 171 -5.62 1.41 2.11
CA GLN A 171 -6.65 0.50 2.55
C GLN A 171 -7.80 0.47 1.56
N LEU A 172 -8.28 -0.73 1.21
CA LEU A 172 -9.57 -0.87 0.55
C LEU A 172 -10.69 -0.61 1.55
N GLU A 173 -11.76 0.06 1.12
CA GLU A 173 -12.87 0.44 1.99
C GLU A 173 -13.50 -0.76 2.71
N ASP A 174 -13.59 -1.90 2.03
CA ASP A 174 -14.14 -3.15 2.58
C ASP A 174 -13.12 -4.00 3.35
N SER A 175 -11.91 -3.49 3.61
CA SER A 175 -10.83 -4.24 4.25
C SER A 175 -10.58 -3.74 5.67
N ASN A 176 -10.39 -4.68 6.59
CA ASN A 176 -10.01 -4.37 7.97
C ASN A 176 -8.48 -4.20 8.16
N TYR A 177 -7.69 -4.34 7.09
CA TYR A 177 -6.24 -4.18 7.15
C TYR A 177 -5.79 -3.07 6.19
N ALA A 178 -4.79 -2.30 6.62
CA ALA A 178 -4.08 -1.36 5.77
C ALA A 178 -2.70 -1.90 5.40
N VAL A 179 -2.27 -1.60 4.20
CA VAL A 179 -0.87 -1.79 3.78
C VAL A 179 -0.13 -0.49 4.08
N ALA A 180 1.03 -0.62 4.70
CA ALA A 180 1.88 0.51 5.03
C ALA A 180 3.23 0.39 4.34
N ASN A 181 3.73 1.51 3.86
CA ASN A 181 5.10 1.67 3.44
C ASN A 181 5.73 2.89 4.10
N SER A 182 7.06 2.94 4.17
CA SER A 182 7.78 4.06 4.78
C SER A 182 9.03 4.36 4.00
N VAL A 183 9.35 5.65 3.89
CA VAL A 183 10.58 6.13 3.30
C VAL A 183 11.26 7.10 4.25
N ASN A 184 12.58 7.08 4.29
CA ASN A 184 13.37 8.11 4.98
C ASN A 184 13.74 9.19 3.97
N ALA A 185 13.37 10.42 4.27
CA ALA A 185 13.75 11.60 3.51
C ALA A 185 14.83 12.36 4.27
N SER A 186 15.84 12.85 3.55
CA SER A 186 16.88 13.73 4.09
C SER A 186 16.87 15.02 3.30
N VAL A 187 16.65 16.12 3.98
CA VAL A 187 16.54 17.45 3.38
C VAL A 187 17.61 18.36 3.95
N PHE A 188 18.26 19.13 3.07
CA PHE A 188 19.19 20.18 3.47
C PHE A 188 18.39 21.38 4.01
N ALA A 189 18.68 21.81 5.21
CA ALA A 189 18.00 22.94 5.82
C ALA A 189 18.94 23.75 6.70
N PRO A 190 18.60 24.99 7.06
CA PRO A 190 19.32 25.74 8.07
C PRO A 190 19.35 24.97 9.39
N ALA A 191 20.54 24.93 10.01
CA ALA A 191 20.70 24.33 11.33
C ALA A 191 19.84 25.07 12.35
N THR A 192 19.19 24.30 13.23
CA THR A 192 18.51 24.89 14.41
C THR A 192 19.57 25.38 15.37
N GLN A 193 19.60 26.69 15.66
CA GLN A 193 20.48 27.29 16.66
C GLN A 193 20.01 26.98 18.06
#